data_e3e8ae4ed06e6eba3a2daa7abe128552
#
_entry.id   e3e8ae4ed06e6eba3a2daa7abe128552
#
_cell.length_a   1.000
_cell.length_b   1.000
_cell.length_c   1.000
_cell.angle_alpha   90.00
_cell.angle_beta   90.00
_cell.angle_gamma   90.00
#
_symmetry.space_group_name_H-M   'P 1'
#
loop_
_entity.id
_entity.type
_entity.pdbx_description
1 polymer ?
#
loop_
_entity_poly.entity_id
_entity_poly.type
_entity_poly.pdbx_seq_one_letter_code
_entity_poly.pdbx_strand_id
1 'polypeptide(L)'
;MEASCAPRDSTFTTLYLARHGQSEWNNQSRVTGQLNPGLSPKGQQQSEALAQCLRHDALAAIYASGLQRTIDTAQPTASAQRLPIISVPALNEIHLGVLQGRHRDERDAEAQALWAQWQADPWGYRVPGGERFDEFAQRVDQGLQSILQQHQGQRILIVGHRATNRVVLGTLLAWPRERWAELRLRNKYLYRVRLGAAAEISTCTLSGSDTGAWHNGFIM
;
A
#
# COMPACT_ATOMS: atom_id res chain seq x y z
N MET A 1 -27.91 -14.76 10.83
CA MET A 1 -27.51 -13.78 9.79
C MET A 1 -26.44 -14.47 8.96
N GLU A 2 -26.84 -15.01 7.79
CA GLU A 2 -25.92 -15.66 6.87
C GLU A 2 -25.01 -14.61 6.26
N ALA A 3 -23.69 -14.82 6.40
CA ALA A 3 -22.70 -14.03 5.70
C ALA A 3 -22.90 -14.27 4.19
N SER A 4 -23.32 -13.25 3.46
CA SER A 4 -23.39 -13.26 2.00
C SER A 4 -21.99 -13.54 1.47
N CYS A 5 -21.75 -14.80 1.11
CA CYS A 5 -20.51 -15.21 0.44
C CYS A 5 -20.51 -14.59 -0.95
N ALA A 6 -19.65 -13.62 -1.22
CA ALA A 6 -19.48 -13.09 -2.56
C ALA A 6 -19.14 -14.23 -3.54
N PRO A 7 -19.67 -14.22 -4.78
CA PRO A 7 -19.53 -15.32 -5.71
C PRO A 7 -18.05 -15.62 -6.00
N ARG A 8 -17.68 -16.89 -5.83
CA ARG A 8 -16.38 -17.43 -6.28
C ARG A 8 -16.48 -17.71 -7.77
N ASP A 9 -16.31 -16.67 -8.58
CA ASP A 9 -16.53 -16.79 -10.03
C ASP A 9 -15.27 -16.45 -10.85
N SER A 10 -14.10 -16.56 -10.27
CA SER A 10 -12.85 -16.44 -11.03
C SER A 10 -11.88 -17.55 -10.67
N THR A 11 -11.24 -18.12 -11.70
CA THR A 11 -10.11 -19.05 -11.56
C THR A 11 -8.89 -18.39 -10.87
N PHE A 12 -8.95 -17.07 -10.60
CA PHE A 12 -7.85 -16.28 -10.11
C PHE A 12 -8.25 -15.44 -8.89
N THR A 13 -7.40 -15.46 -7.85
CA THR A 13 -7.47 -14.45 -6.80
C THR A 13 -7.03 -13.11 -7.37
N THR A 14 -7.81 -12.05 -7.15
CA THR A 14 -7.47 -10.70 -7.61
C THR A 14 -7.21 -9.80 -6.41
N LEU A 15 -5.99 -9.30 -6.32
CA LEU A 15 -5.60 -8.29 -5.34
C LEU A 15 -5.63 -6.92 -5.98
N TYR A 16 -6.43 -6.01 -5.45
CA TYR A 16 -6.30 -4.57 -5.66
C TYR A 16 -5.39 -4.01 -4.58
N LEU A 17 -4.29 -3.36 -4.99
CA LEU A 17 -3.30 -2.81 -4.08
C LEU A 17 -3.21 -1.30 -4.29
N ALA A 18 -3.59 -0.53 -3.28
CA ALA A 18 -3.47 0.92 -3.26
C ALA A 18 -2.46 1.35 -2.18
N ARG A 19 -1.74 2.43 -2.43
CA ARG A 19 -1.05 3.17 -1.39
C ARG A 19 -2.03 4.19 -0.81
N HIS A 20 -1.93 4.47 0.50
CA HIS A 20 -2.72 5.55 1.12
C HIS A 20 -2.62 6.84 0.30
N GLY A 21 -3.70 7.61 0.25
CA GLY A 21 -3.74 8.92 -0.39
C GLY A 21 -2.65 9.86 0.12
N GLN A 22 -2.35 10.91 -0.61
CA GLN A 22 -1.34 11.87 -0.20
C GLN A 22 -1.65 12.40 1.21
N SER A 23 -0.67 12.30 2.12
CA SER A 23 -0.76 12.90 3.45
C SER A 23 -0.19 14.33 3.45
N GLU A 24 -0.55 15.12 4.46
CA GLU A 24 -0.02 16.47 4.67
C GLU A 24 1.52 16.47 4.72
N TRP A 25 2.14 15.47 5.35
CA TRP A 25 3.59 15.36 5.49
C TRP A 25 4.30 14.96 4.20
N ASN A 26 3.60 14.37 3.22
CA ASN A 26 4.22 14.06 1.93
C ASN A 26 4.71 15.33 1.21
N ASN A 27 4.01 16.46 1.38
CA ASN A 27 4.40 17.74 0.80
C ASN A 27 5.43 18.51 1.63
N GLN A 28 5.66 18.09 2.87
CA GLN A 28 6.55 18.78 3.82
C GLN A 28 7.94 18.14 3.88
N SER A 29 8.25 17.14 3.04
CA SER A 29 9.50 16.36 3.13
C SER A 29 9.73 15.74 4.51
N ARG A 30 8.67 15.43 5.26
CA ARG A 30 8.77 14.76 6.57
C ARG A 30 8.70 13.25 6.43
N VAL A 31 9.50 12.57 7.22
CA VAL A 31 9.49 11.10 7.32
C VAL A 31 8.27 10.68 8.13
N THR A 32 7.36 9.93 7.52
CA THR A 32 6.11 9.55 8.19
C THR A 32 6.27 8.31 9.05
N GLY A 33 6.87 7.22 8.50
CA GLY A 33 6.93 5.93 9.19
C GLY A 33 5.55 5.50 9.68
N GLN A 34 5.44 5.20 10.97
CA GLN A 34 4.20 4.78 11.63
C GLN A 34 3.43 5.91 12.33
N LEU A 35 3.87 7.16 12.21
CA LEU A 35 3.08 8.31 12.69
C LEU A 35 1.86 8.54 11.80
N ASN A 36 0.83 9.23 12.31
CA ASN A 36 -0.49 9.36 11.69
C ASN A 36 -0.82 10.80 11.25
N PRO A 37 -0.11 11.40 10.26
CA PRO A 37 -0.59 12.62 9.64
C PRO A 37 -1.86 12.32 8.84
N GLY A 38 -2.80 13.29 8.79
CA GLY A 38 -4.02 13.21 8.02
C GLY A 38 -3.78 13.17 6.51
N LEU A 39 -4.83 12.82 5.77
CA LEU A 39 -4.83 12.96 4.31
C LEU A 39 -4.92 14.43 3.93
N SER A 40 -4.15 14.86 2.95
CA SER A 40 -4.31 16.16 2.31
C SER A 40 -5.61 16.21 1.48
N PRO A 41 -6.10 17.38 1.06
CA PRO A 41 -7.25 17.48 0.15
C PRO A 41 -7.07 16.64 -1.11
N LYS A 42 -5.85 16.58 -1.65
CA LYS A 42 -5.52 15.71 -2.78
C LYS A 42 -5.61 14.23 -2.41
N GLY A 43 -5.19 13.85 -1.19
CA GLY A 43 -5.31 12.48 -0.70
C GLY A 43 -6.77 12.04 -0.55
N GLN A 44 -7.64 12.94 -0.12
CA GLN A 44 -9.09 12.72 -0.05
C GLN A 44 -9.68 12.50 -1.45
N GLN A 45 -9.32 13.34 -2.44
CA GLN A 45 -9.72 13.12 -3.83
C GLN A 45 -9.24 11.78 -4.39
N GLN A 46 -8.02 11.34 -4.04
CA GLN A 46 -7.50 10.03 -4.43
C GLN A 46 -8.29 8.87 -3.80
N SER A 47 -8.73 9.02 -2.56
CA SER A 47 -9.59 8.07 -1.87
C SER A 47 -10.95 7.92 -2.55
N GLU A 48 -11.59 9.02 -2.95
CA GLU A 48 -12.83 9.00 -3.72
C GLU A 48 -12.63 8.37 -5.12
N ALA A 49 -11.54 8.71 -5.80
CA ALA A 49 -11.22 8.11 -7.10
C ALA A 49 -11.00 6.59 -6.99
N LEU A 50 -10.39 6.10 -5.90
CA LEU A 50 -10.26 4.68 -5.62
C LEU A 50 -11.65 4.01 -5.53
N ALA A 51 -12.58 4.61 -4.79
CA ALA A 51 -13.94 4.10 -4.67
C ALA A 51 -14.66 4.06 -6.04
N GLN A 52 -14.49 5.08 -6.85
CA GLN A 52 -15.06 5.12 -8.21
C GLN A 52 -14.45 4.05 -9.12
N CYS A 53 -13.14 3.83 -9.09
CA CYS A 53 -12.48 2.76 -9.86
C CYS A 53 -13.01 1.38 -9.51
N LEU A 54 -13.34 1.14 -8.24
CA LEU A 54 -13.75 -0.17 -7.72
C LEU A 54 -15.28 -0.34 -7.58
N ARG A 55 -16.08 0.65 -7.97
CA ARG A 55 -17.53 0.65 -7.71
C ARG A 55 -18.28 -0.54 -8.26
N HIS A 56 -17.80 -1.14 -9.36
CA HIS A 56 -18.41 -2.29 -10.03
C HIS A 56 -17.68 -3.61 -9.76
N ASP A 57 -16.58 -3.57 -9.01
CA ASP A 57 -15.87 -4.77 -8.60
C ASP A 57 -16.49 -5.33 -7.32
N ALA A 58 -17.01 -6.55 -7.38
CA ALA A 58 -17.54 -7.23 -6.19
C ALA A 58 -16.38 -7.64 -5.29
N LEU A 59 -16.01 -6.79 -4.34
CA LEU A 59 -14.96 -7.11 -3.36
C LEU A 59 -15.50 -8.07 -2.30
N ALA A 60 -14.69 -9.05 -1.92
CA ALA A 60 -14.98 -9.96 -0.80
C ALA A 60 -14.51 -9.35 0.54
N ALA A 61 -13.43 -8.56 0.54
CA ALA A 61 -12.90 -7.93 1.73
C ALA A 61 -12.06 -6.68 1.40
N ILE A 62 -11.96 -5.78 2.38
CA ILE A 62 -11.14 -4.58 2.33
C ILE A 62 -10.21 -4.59 3.53
N TYR A 63 -8.91 -4.60 3.27
CA TYR A 63 -7.85 -4.57 4.26
C TYR A 63 -7.12 -3.24 4.25
N ALA A 64 -6.80 -2.74 5.42
CA ALA A 64 -5.92 -1.58 5.60
C ALA A 64 -4.85 -1.91 6.64
N SER A 65 -3.73 -1.23 6.63
CA SER A 65 -2.82 -1.26 7.76
C SER A 65 -3.50 -0.68 9.01
N GLY A 66 -2.87 -0.80 10.20
CA GLY A 66 -3.38 -0.19 11.42
C GLY A 66 -3.24 1.33 11.49
N LEU A 67 -2.76 2.00 10.42
CA LEU A 67 -2.48 3.44 10.41
C LEU A 67 -3.64 4.22 9.78
N GLN A 68 -4.08 5.30 10.45
CA GLN A 68 -5.29 6.03 10.13
C GLN A 68 -5.38 6.45 8.66
N ARG A 69 -4.29 6.93 8.05
CA ARG A 69 -4.27 7.35 6.64
C ARG A 69 -4.64 6.25 5.65
N THR A 70 -4.43 4.97 5.99
CA THR A 70 -4.86 3.84 5.13
C THR A 70 -6.32 3.53 5.32
N ILE A 71 -6.82 3.64 6.56
CA ILE A 71 -8.24 3.50 6.90
C ILE A 71 -9.05 4.60 6.20
N ASP A 72 -8.62 5.87 6.32
CA ASP A 72 -9.27 7.01 5.67
C ASP A 72 -9.28 6.87 4.14
N THR A 73 -8.21 6.29 3.57
CA THR A 73 -8.14 6.03 2.12
C THR A 73 -9.11 4.94 1.69
N ALA A 74 -9.30 3.91 2.52
CA ALA A 74 -10.21 2.80 2.22
C ALA A 74 -11.68 3.14 2.45
N GLN A 75 -11.98 4.15 3.30
CA GLN A 75 -13.32 4.43 3.80
C GLN A 75 -14.38 4.68 2.71
N PRO A 76 -14.16 5.51 1.67
CA PRO A 76 -15.14 5.68 0.61
C PRO A 76 -15.47 4.37 -0.13
N THR A 77 -14.44 3.54 -0.39
CA THR A 77 -14.66 2.21 -1.01
C THR A 77 -15.46 1.29 -0.10
N ALA A 78 -15.14 1.27 1.19
CA ALA A 78 -15.84 0.46 2.20
C ALA A 78 -17.32 0.85 2.29
N SER A 79 -17.60 2.15 2.30
CA SER A 79 -18.98 2.67 2.32
C SER A 79 -19.75 2.28 1.05
N ALA A 80 -19.14 2.44 -0.15
CA ALA A 80 -19.78 2.11 -1.42
C ALA A 80 -20.04 0.60 -1.56
N GLN A 81 -19.13 -0.24 -1.08
CA GLN A 81 -19.23 -1.71 -1.13
C GLN A 81 -20.01 -2.30 0.06
N ARG A 82 -20.35 -1.51 1.07
CA ARG A 82 -20.99 -1.95 2.33
C ARG A 82 -20.18 -3.04 3.04
N LEU A 83 -18.85 -2.93 2.99
CA LEU A 83 -17.92 -3.86 3.64
C LEU A 83 -17.20 -3.18 4.81
N PRO A 84 -16.90 -3.92 5.89
CA PRO A 84 -16.02 -3.40 6.93
C PRO A 84 -14.59 -3.27 6.44
N ILE A 85 -13.83 -2.34 7.04
CA ILE A 85 -12.38 -2.28 6.87
C ILE A 85 -11.75 -3.16 7.93
N ILE A 86 -10.96 -4.15 7.49
CA ILE A 86 -10.22 -5.07 8.35
C ILE A 86 -8.82 -4.50 8.56
N SER A 87 -8.52 -4.08 9.79
CA SER A 87 -7.19 -3.56 10.15
C SER A 87 -6.20 -4.69 10.34
N VAL A 88 -5.06 -4.61 9.66
CA VAL A 88 -3.97 -5.60 9.73
C VAL A 88 -2.65 -4.89 10.10
N PRO A 89 -2.27 -4.82 11.40
CA PRO A 89 -1.04 -4.16 11.83
C PRO A 89 0.24 -4.69 11.19
N ALA A 90 0.25 -5.97 10.77
CA ALA A 90 1.36 -6.53 10.02
C ALA A 90 1.64 -5.78 8.69
N LEU A 91 0.67 -5.05 8.15
CA LEU A 91 0.81 -4.21 6.96
C LEU A 91 1.18 -2.75 7.27
N ASN A 92 1.49 -2.39 8.53
CA ASN A 92 1.97 -1.05 8.84
C ASN A 92 3.26 -0.74 8.07
N GLU A 93 3.49 0.55 7.78
CA GLU A 93 4.72 1.01 7.15
C GLU A 93 5.94 0.68 8.03
N ILE A 94 7.12 0.61 7.44
CA ILE A 94 8.35 0.40 8.17
C ILE A 94 8.52 1.46 9.28
N HIS A 95 8.88 1.01 10.48
CA HIS A 95 9.20 1.90 11.59
C HIS A 95 10.59 2.49 11.40
N LEU A 96 10.67 3.78 11.19
CA LEU A 96 11.92 4.50 10.91
C LEU A 96 12.48 5.22 12.15
N GLY A 97 12.22 4.69 13.35
CA GLY A 97 12.84 5.12 14.61
C GLY A 97 12.89 6.62 14.77
N VAL A 98 14.08 7.13 15.09
CA VAL A 98 14.33 8.55 15.35
C VAL A 98 14.10 9.47 14.14
N LEU A 99 13.97 8.94 12.93
CA LEU A 99 13.65 9.73 11.75
C LEU A 99 12.18 10.11 11.67
N GLN A 100 11.27 9.39 12.34
CA GLN A 100 9.84 9.64 12.24
C GLN A 100 9.47 11.04 12.71
N GLY A 101 8.73 11.78 11.87
CA GLY A 101 8.31 13.15 12.12
C GLY A 101 9.36 14.22 11.77
N ARG A 102 10.60 13.85 11.52
CA ARG A 102 11.69 14.79 11.18
C ARG A 102 11.68 15.14 9.69
N HIS A 103 12.27 16.28 9.36
CA HIS A 103 12.50 16.69 7.98
C HIS A 103 13.71 15.94 7.40
N ARG A 104 13.63 15.54 6.12
CA ARG A 104 14.71 14.84 5.41
C ARG A 104 15.45 15.73 4.41
N ASP A 105 15.41 17.02 4.63
CA ASP A 105 16.04 18.05 3.81
C ASP A 105 16.87 19.00 4.70
N GLU A 106 17.32 20.12 4.16
CA GLU A 106 18.20 21.10 4.80
C GLU A 106 17.66 21.70 6.11
N ARG A 107 16.37 21.53 6.40
CA ARG A 107 15.76 21.97 7.68
C ARG A 107 16.17 21.11 8.87
N ASP A 108 16.75 19.93 8.61
CA ASP A 108 17.22 19.00 9.65
C ASP A 108 18.41 18.20 9.11
N ALA A 109 19.60 18.76 9.21
CA ALA A 109 20.82 18.18 8.63
C ALA A 109 21.16 16.78 9.19
N GLU A 110 20.90 16.54 10.50
CA GLU A 110 21.13 15.23 11.10
C GLU A 110 20.16 14.18 10.52
N ALA A 111 18.88 14.49 10.45
CA ALA A 111 17.90 13.59 9.87
C ALA A 111 18.14 13.38 8.38
N GLN A 112 18.59 14.41 7.66
CA GLN A 112 18.96 14.28 6.24
C GLN A 112 20.13 13.30 6.07
N ALA A 113 21.15 13.36 6.91
CA ALA A 113 22.29 12.44 6.87
C ALA A 113 21.86 10.99 7.17
N LEU A 114 21.06 10.78 8.22
CA LEU A 114 20.52 9.46 8.58
C LEU A 114 19.62 8.91 7.46
N TRP A 115 18.79 9.77 6.86
CA TRP A 115 17.94 9.40 5.73
C TRP A 115 18.76 8.99 4.52
N ALA A 116 19.85 9.70 4.20
CA ALA A 116 20.75 9.35 3.11
C ALA A 116 21.44 8.00 3.35
N GLN A 117 21.88 7.72 4.58
CA GLN A 117 22.44 6.41 4.94
C GLN A 117 21.42 5.28 4.75
N TRP A 118 20.20 5.46 5.22
CA TRP A 118 19.14 4.49 5.05
C TRP A 118 18.79 4.28 3.57
N GLN A 119 18.80 5.34 2.75
CA GLN A 119 18.52 5.22 1.31
C GLN A 119 19.65 4.51 0.54
N ALA A 120 20.89 4.67 0.97
CA ALA A 120 22.05 4.02 0.35
C ALA A 120 22.06 2.51 0.61
N ASP A 121 21.64 2.08 1.79
CA ASP A 121 21.56 0.67 2.17
C ASP A 121 20.28 0.39 3.00
N PRO A 122 19.10 0.33 2.37
CA PRO A 122 17.86 0.07 3.10
C PRO A 122 17.81 -1.31 3.75
N TRP A 123 18.61 -2.26 3.26
CA TRP A 123 18.62 -3.65 3.73
C TRP A 123 19.56 -3.84 4.93
N GLY A 124 20.75 -3.25 4.88
CA GLY A 124 21.76 -3.41 5.92
C GLY A 124 21.69 -2.32 7.02
N TYR A 125 21.28 -1.10 6.67
CA TYR A 125 21.25 -0.01 7.62
C TYR A 125 19.95 0.01 8.43
N ARG A 126 20.07 -0.09 9.76
CA ARG A 126 18.97 0.09 10.69
C ARG A 126 18.99 1.51 11.26
N VAL A 127 17.91 2.26 11.03
CA VAL A 127 17.74 3.57 11.71
C VAL A 127 17.63 3.34 13.22
N PRO A 128 18.31 4.14 14.08
CA PRO A 128 18.22 3.99 15.53
C PRO A 128 16.75 3.99 16.01
N GLY A 129 16.38 2.97 16.78
CA GLY A 129 15.00 2.75 17.24
C GLY A 129 14.01 2.31 16.17
N GLY A 130 14.45 2.04 14.93
CA GLY A 130 13.62 1.57 13.84
C GLY A 130 13.64 0.06 13.66
N GLU A 131 12.91 -0.43 12.65
CA GLU A 131 12.93 -1.82 12.19
C GLU A 131 14.09 -2.05 11.22
N ARG A 132 14.62 -3.27 11.20
CA ARG A 132 15.41 -3.76 10.06
C ARG A 132 14.47 -4.04 8.89
N PHE A 133 14.97 -3.91 7.68
CA PHE A 133 14.11 -4.15 6.50
C PHE A 133 13.70 -5.62 6.34
N ASP A 134 14.55 -6.55 6.76
CA ASP A 134 14.23 -7.99 6.74
C ASP A 134 13.12 -8.36 7.75
N GLU A 135 13.16 -7.82 8.97
CA GLU A 135 12.11 -7.96 10.00
C GLU A 135 10.77 -7.39 9.47
N PHE A 136 10.82 -6.20 8.90
CA PHE A 136 9.68 -5.55 8.27
C PHE A 136 9.10 -6.39 7.13
N ALA A 137 9.95 -6.84 6.19
CA ALA A 137 9.51 -7.63 5.05
C ALA A 137 8.89 -8.96 5.47
N GLN A 138 9.44 -9.60 6.49
CA GLN A 138 8.90 -10.85 7.03
C GLN A 138 7.50 -10.67 7.62
N ARG A 139 7.27 -9.63 8.44
CA ARG A 139 5.94 -9.40 9.03
C ARG A 139 4.89 -9.03 7.98
N VAL A 140 5.29 -8.25 6.95
CA VAL A 140 4.39 -7.90 5.84
C VAL A 140 4.03 -9.15 5.03
N ASP A 141 5.01 -10.00 4.71
CA ASP A 141 4.77 -11.24 3.99
C ASP A 141 3.84 -12.20 4.77
N GLN A 142 4.08 -12.39 6.06
CA GLN A 142 3.20 -13.20 6.91
C GLN A 142 1.76 -12.67 6.90
N GLY A 143 1.56 -11.35 7.01
CA GLY A 143 0.25 -10.72 6.92
C GLY A 143 -0.41 -10.93 5.55
N LEU A 144 0.36 -10.80 4.47
CA LEU A 144 -0.10 -11.03 3.11
C LEU A 144 -0.54 -12.49 2.90
N GLN A 145 0.28 -13.46 3.29
CA GLN A 145 -0.02 -14.88 3.13
C GLN A 145 -1.31 -15.26 3.88
N SER A 146 -1.49 -14.77 5.11
CA SER A 146 -2.71 -14.98 5.89
C SER A 146 -3.96 -14.45 5.17
N ILE A 147 -3.88 -13.29 4.55
CA ILE A 147 -4.98 -12.69 3.77
C ILE A 147 -5.28 -13.55 2.53
N LEU A 148 -4.26 -13.91 1.75
CA LEU A 148 -4.43 -14.64 0.50
C LEU A 148 -5.01 -16.04 0.71
N GLN A 149 -4.62 -16.73 1.79
CA GLN A 149 -5.17 -18.03 2.15
C GLN A 149 -6.69 -18.00 2.37
N GLN A 150 -7.22 -16.90 2.90
CA GLN A 150 -8.64 -16.72 3.20
C GLN A 150 -9.47 -16.35 1.96
N HIS A 151 -8.85 -15.88 0.87
CA HIS A 151 -9.54 -15.25 -0.26
C HIS A 151 -9.21 -15.87 -1.62
N GLN A 152 -9.01 -17.19 -1.65
CA GLN A 152 -8.77 -17.90 -2.91
C GLN A 152 -9.95 -17.72 -3.90
N GLY A 153 -9.65 -17.31 -5.14
CA GLY A 153 -10.65 -17.06 -6.18
C GLY A 153 -11.52 -15.81 -5.94
N GLN A 154 -11.17 -14.95 -5.00
CA GLN A 154 -11.93 -13.75 -4.64
C GLN A 154 -11.19 -12.48 -5.03
N ARG A 155 -11.90 -11.34 -5.01
CA ARG A 155 -11.35 -10.00 -5.20
C ARG A 155 -11.24 -9.31 -3.86
N ILE A 156 -10.06 -8.80 -3.54
CA ILE A 156 -9.80 -8.08 -2.28
C ILE A 156 -9.08 -6.76 -2.56
N LEU A 157 -9.31 -5.78 -1.68
CA LEU A 157 -8.54 -4.54 -1.65
C LEU A 157 -7.60 -4.54 -0.46
N ILE A 158 -6.34 -4.19 -0.68
CA ILE A 158 -5.38 -3.85 0.37
C ILE A 158 -4.94 -2.39 0.19
N VAL A 159 -5.13 -1.57 1.22
CA VAL A 159 -4.58 -0.21 1.27
C VAL A 159 -3.40 -0.20 2.23
N GLY A 160 -2.21 -0.02 1.66
CA GLY A 160 -0.95 -0.04 2.40
C GLY A 160 -0.12 1.23 2.22
N HIS A 161 1.18 1.05 2.24
CA HIS A 161 2.17 2.14 2.21
C HIS A 161 3.22 1.89 1.12
N ARG A 162 4.18 2.81 0.98
CA ARG A 162 5.19 2.71 -0.08
C ARG A 162 6.09 1.49 0.09
N ALA A 163 6.70 1.30 1.28
CA ALA A 163 7.59 0.18 1.49
C ALA A 163 6.80 -1.13 1.65
N THR A 164 5.68 -1.10 2.36
CA THR A 164 4.76 -2.24 2.50
C THR A 164 4.33 -2.79 1.14
N ASN A 165 3.85 -1.92 0.25
CA ASN A 165 3.39 -2.34 -1.07
C ASN A 165 4.54 -2.84 -1.97
N ARG A 166 5.78 -2.37 -1.76
CA ARG A 166 6.97 -2.94 -2.41
C ARG A 166 7.21 -4.39 -2.00
N VAL A 167 7.10 -4.68 -0.71
CA VAL A 167 7.19 -6.06 -0.22
C VAL A 167 6.07 -6.90 -0.83
N VAL A 168 4.81 -6.45 -0.74
CA VAL A 168 3.66 -7.15 -1.29
C VAL A 168 3.86 -7.49 -2.77
N LEU A 169 4.17 -6.50 -3.61
CA LEU A 169 4.35 -6.74 -5.04
C LEU A 169 5.61 -7.52 -5.36
N GLY A 170 6.72 -7.24 -4.68
CA GLY A 170 7.96 -7.98 -4.86
C GLY A 170 7.80 -9.48 -4.57
N THR A 171 7.07 -9.81 -3.50
CA THR A 171 6.72 -11.20 -3.15
C THR A 171 5.80 -11.82 -4.21
N LEU A 172 4.71 -11.15 -4.57
CA LEU A 172 3.73 -11.71 -5.54
C LEU A 172 4.31 -11.91 -6.94
N LEU A 173 5.26 -11.08 -7.34
CA LEU A 173 5.95 -11.17 -8.62
C LEU A 173 7.17 -12.09 -8.60
N ALA A 174 7.50 -12.66 -7.44
CA ALA A 174 8.73 -13.42 -7.22
C ALA A 174 10.00 -12.66 -7.69
N TRP A 175 10.01 -11.33 -7.53
CA TRP A 175 11.16 -10.53 -7.91
C TRP A 175 12.30 -10.68 -6.90
N PRO A 176 13.56 -10.70 -7.37
CA PRO A 176 14.71 -10.58 -6.47
C PRO A 176 14.59 -9.31 -5.62
N ARG A 177 14.99 -9.41 -4.34
CA ARG A 177 14.82 -8.31 -3.36
C ARG A 177 15.49 -7.02 -3.81
N GLU A 178 16.62 -7.12 -4.50
CA GLU A 178 17.41 -6.01 -5.05
C GLU A 178 16.57 -5.15 -6.02
N ARG A 179 15.63 -5.78 -6.72
CA ARG A 179 14.75 -5.11 -7.66
C ARG A 179 13.53 -4.44 -7.04
N TRP A 180 13.22 -4.69 -5.76
CA TRP A 180 12.04 -4.10 -5.12
C TRP A 180 12.11 -2.57 -5.03
N ALA A 181 13.33 -2.00 -5.00
CA ALA A 181 13.53 -0.55 -5.04
C ALA A 181 13.06 0.09 -6.36
N GLU A 182 13.03 -0.67 -7.46
CA GLU A 182 12.55 -0.21 -8.78
C GLU A 182 11.04 0.07 -8.76
N LEU A 183 10.27 -0.57 -7.87
CA LEU A 183 8.83 -0.37 -7.74
C LEU A 183 8.51 1.03 -7.22
N ARG A 184 8.14 1.94 -8.14
CA ARG A 184 7.78 3.33 -7.82
C ARG A 184 6.30 3.46 -7.50
N LEU A 185 5.88 2.96 -6.36
CA LEU A 185 4.48 2.90 -5.94
C LEU A 185 3.99 4.27 -5.46
N ARG A 186 3.39 5.01 -6.38
CA ARG A 186 2.84 6.35 -6.12
C ARG A 186 1.39 6.26 -5.64
N ASN A 187 0.95 7.18 -4.80
CA ASN A 187 -0.42 7.26 -4.28
C ASN A 187 -1.48 7.65 -5.33
N LYS A 188 -1.07 7.95 -6.55
CA LYS A 188 -1.96 8.22 -7.68
C LYS A 188 -2.29 6.98 -8.51
N TYR A 189 -1.85 5.78 -8.10
CA TYR A 189 -2.08 4.54 -8.82
C TYR A 189 -2.71 3.48 -7.94
N LEU A 190 -3.63 2.72 -8.55
CA LEU A 190 -4.19 1.47 -8.07
C LEU A 190 -3.60 0.35 -8.93
N TYR A 191 -3.06 -0.68 -8.30
CA TYR A 191 -2.52 -1.87 -8.97
C TYR A 191 -3.51 -3.01 -8.81
N ARG A 192 -3.86 -3.68 -9.92
CA ARG A 192 -4.61 -4.92 -9.92
C ARG A 192 -3.65 -6.06 -10.24
N VAL A 193 -3.54 -7.01 -9.33
CA VAL A 193 -2.72 -8.21 -9.47
C VAL A 193 -3.65 -9.42 -9.53
N ARG A 194 -3.64 -10.13 -10.64
CA ARG A 194 -4.35 -11.40 -10.80
C ARG A 194 -3.37 -12.52 -10.55
N LEU A 195 -3.67 -13.36 -9.55
CA LEU A 195 -2.80 -14.44 -9.09
C LEU A 195 -3.22 -15.73 -9.76
N GLY A 196 -2.42 -16.19 -10.72
CA GLY A 196 -2.55 -17.47 -11.45
C GLY A 196 -1.21 -18.20 -11.50
N ALA A 197 -0.95 -18.93 -12.57
CA ALA A 197 0.35 -19.58 -12.81
C ALA A 197 1.50 -18.54 -12.88
N ALA A 198 1.20 -17.36 -13.38
CA ALA A 198 2.04 -16.16 -13.27
C ALA A 198 1.16 -14.98 -12.80
N ALA A 199 1.75 -14.06 -12.04
CA ALA A 199 1.04 -12.85 -11.62
C ALA A 199 0.94 -11.85 -12.78
N GLU A 200 -0.28 -11.44 -13.10
CA GLU A 200 -0.56 -10.40 -14.10
C GLU A 200 -0.85 -9.07 -13.41
N ILE A 201 -0.23 -7.99 -13.88
CA ILE A 201 -0.44 -6.65 -13.32
C ILE A 201 -1.09 -5.72 -14.32
N SER A 202 -2.02 -4.91 -13.81
CA SER A 202 -2.54 -3.72 -14.49
C SER A 202 -2.55 -2.55 -13.51
N THR A 203 -2.41 -1.35 -14.04
CA THR A 203 -2.37 -0.11 -13.25
C THR A 203 -3.52 0.81 -13.66
N CYS A 204 -4.26 1.33 -12.68
CA CYS A 204 -5.28 2.37 -12.89
C CYS A 204 -4.79 3.69 -12.29
N THR A 205 -5.05 4.79 -12.99
CA THR A 205 -4.71 6.14 -12.53
C THR A 205 -5.84 6.69 -11.64
N LEU A 206 -5.49 7.15 -10.44
CA LEU A 206 -6.43 7.73 -9.45
C LEU A 206 -6.43 9.26 -9.42
N SER A 207 -5.57 9.94 -10.19
CA SER A 207 -5.54 11.41 -10.25
C SER A 207 -4.79 11.88 -11.49
N GLY A 208 -5.29 12.95 -12.10
CA GLY A 208 -4.76 13.53 -13.34
C GLY A 208 -5.77 13.43 -14.47
N SER A 209 -5.34 13.72 -15.72
CA SER A 209 -6.19 13.70 -16.92
C SER A 209 -6.75 12.30 -17.22
N ASP A 210 -6.01 11.26 -16.86
CA ASP A 210 -6.32 9.86 -17.20
C ASP A 210 -6.93 9.10 -16.01
N THR A 211 -7.60 9.79 -15.08
CA THR A 211 -8.25 9.16 -13.92
C THR A 211 -9.25 8.11 -14.37
N GLY A 212 -9.13 6.90 -13.83
CA GLY A 212 -9.97 5.74 -14.17
C GLY A 212 -9.47 4.89 -15.34
N ALA A 213 -8.45 5.34 -16.08
CA ALA A 213 -7.87 4.55 -17.16
C ALA A 213 -7.02 3.39 -16.64
N TRP A 214 -7.24 2.19 -17.19
CA TRP A 214 -6.46 0.99 -16.91
C TRP A 214 -5.40 0.76 -17.98
N HIS A 215 -4.19 0.44 -17.56
CA HIS A 215 -3.06 0.10 -18.41
C HIS A 215 -2.48 -1.26 -18.00
N ASN A 216 -2.02 -2.05 -18.96
CA ASN A 216 -1.33 -3.29 -18.66
C ASN A 216 0.08 -3.00 -18.13
N GLY A 217 0.49 -3.74 -17.11
CA GLY A 217 1.79 -3.56 -16.46
C GLY A 217 1.85 -2.36 -15.50
N PHE A 218 3.06 -1.94 -15.19
CA PHE A 218 3.35 -0.77 -14.37
C PHE A 218 3.40 0.51 -15.20
N ILE A 219 2.82 1.59 -14.68
CA ILE A 219 3.10 2.95 -15.14
C ILE A 219 4.31 3.45 -14.35
N MET A 220 5.43 3.68 -15.01
CA MET A 220 6.66 4.19 -14.42
C MET A 220 6.71 5.71 -14.32
#